data_f3966d1033c723b1cb7589d91334df6e
#
_entry.id   f3966d1033c723b1cb7589d91334df6e
#
_cell.length_a   1.000
_cell.length_b   1.000
_cell.length_c   1.000
_cell.angle_alpha   90.00
_cell.angle_beta   90.00
_cell.angle_gamma   90.00
#
_symmetry.space_group_name_H-M   'P 1'
#
loop_
_entity.id
_entity.type
_entity.pdbx_description
1 polymer ?
#
loop_
_entity_poly.entity_id
_entity_poly.type
_entity_poly.pdbx_seq_one_letter_code
_entity_poly.pdbx_strand_id
1 'polypeptide(L)'
;MKCLMFDLERGSQTLGGPDAIQELFGYPVLQPTTFDQFKKVIADLYTVQKAVHKTKIGNIDIDQEVLETIPKNGTQIDALILDTFSELSKKYQRSLVDKTGKMKMQDWGKLKNTLDMLLEFIQEYLVY
;
A
#
# COMPACT_ATOMS: atom_id res chain seq x y z
N MET A 1 -4.12 16.42 -9.55
CA MET A 1 -4.04 15.05 -9.03
C MET A 1 -3.16 15.00 -7.79
N LYS A 2 -3.65 14.38 -6.75
CA LYS A 2 -2.90 14.21 -5.50
C LYS A 2 -2.33 12.80 -5.45
N CYS A 3 -1.01 12.68 -5.49
CA CYS A 3 -0.31 11.39 -5.49
C CYS A 3 0.53 11.25 -4.21
N LEU A 4 0.52 10.05 -3.63
CA LEU A 4 1.36 9.70 -2.49
C LEU A 4 2.46 8.77 -2.97
N MET A 5 3.71 9.12 -2.72
CA MET A 5 4.87 8.33 -3.14
C MET A 5 5.58 7.71 -1.93
N PHE A 6 5.76 6.41 -1.98
CA PHE A 6 6.67 5.69 -1.10
C PHE A 6 7.98 5.43 -1.84
N ASP A 7 9.03 6.13 -1.45
CA ASP A 7 10.35 6.03 -2.05
C ASP A 7 11.24 5.10 -1.20
N LEU A 8 11.16 3.80 -1.46
CA LEU A 8 11.89 2.78 -0.70
C LEU A 8 13.34 2.64 -1.14
N GLU A 9 13.64 3.02 -2.37
CA GLU A 9 14.99 2.96 -2.93
C GLU A 9 15.72 4.31 -2.86
N ARG A 10 15.07 5.33 -2.31
CA ARG A 10 15.60 6.70 -2.25
C ARG A 10 15.96 7.26 -3.63
N GLY A 11 15.20 6.84 -4.66
CA GLY A 11 15.37 7.29 -6.04
C GLY A 11 14.80 8.68 -6.35
N SER A 12 14.15 9.32 -5.37
CA SER A 12 13.54 10.65 -5.57
C SER A 12 14.53 11.73 -5.98
N GLN A 13 15.81 11.56 -5.68
CA GLN A 13 16.86 12.50 -6.07
C GLN A 13 16.98 12.62 -7.60
N THR A 14 16.74 11.55 -8.34
CA THR A 14 16.78 11.57 -9.81
C THR A 14 15.61 12.33 -10.42
N LEU A 15 14.56 12.55 -9.65
CA LEU A 15 13.36 13.31 -10.04
C LEU A 15 13.36 14.75 -9.50
N GLY A 16 14.51 15.25 -9.04
CA GLY A 16 14.64 16.60 -8.49
C GLY A 16 14.58 16.68 -6.97
N GLY A 17 14.52 15.53 -6.29
CA GLY A 17 14.48 15.45 -4.84
C GLY A 17 13.06 15.47 -4.26
N PRO A 18 12.92 15.25 -2.94
CA PRO A 18 11.62 15.20 -2.25
C PRO A 18 10.79 16.47 -2.39
N ASP A 19 11.41 17.63 -2.35
CA ASP A 19 10.70 18.90 -2.46
C ASP A 19 10.05 19.10 -3.83
N ALA A 20 10.75 18.73 -4.90
CA ALA A 20 10.22 18.82 -6.26
C ALA A 20 9.04 17.85 -6.43
N ILE A 21 9.12 16.65 -5.86
CA ILE A 21 8.05 15.67 -5.93
C ILE A 21 6.84 16.13 -5.12
N GLN A 22 7.05 16.69 -3.94
CA GLN A 22 5.96 17.24 -3.13
C GLN A 22 5.22 18.35 -3.86
N GLU A 23 5.94 19.23 -4.53
CA GLU A 23 5.34 20.29 -5.34
C GLU A 23 4.50 19.73 -6.48
N LEU A 24 5.00 18.67 -7.14
CA LEU A 24 4.32 18.04 -8.26
C LEU A 24 3.09 17.24 -7.83
N PHE A 25 3.20 16.47 -6.74
CA PHE A 25 2.16 15.52 -6.30
C PHE A 25 1.27 16.05 -5.18
N GLY A 26 1.69 17.06 -4.47
CA GLY A 26 0.92 17.68 -3.39
C GLY A 26 1.12 17.07 -2.01
N TYR A 27 1.89 15.97 -1.90
CA TYR A 27 2.21 15.33 -0.62
C TYR A 27 3.70 15.09 -0.47
N PRO A 28 4.21 15.07 0.78
CA PRO A 28 5.60 14.70 1.03
C PRO A 28 5.88 13.29 0.57
N VAL A 29 7.12 13.05 0.11
CA VAL A 29 7.62 11.71 -0.16
C VAL A 29 7.82 10.98 1.15
N LEU A 30 7.32 9.75 1.26
CA LEU A 30 7.47 8.91 2.43
C LEU A 30 8.57 7.88 2.19
N GLN A 31 9.46 7.72 3.18
CA GLN A 31 10.61 6.81 3.08
C GLN A 31 10.65 5.87 4.30
N PRO A 32 9.69 4.92 4.39
CA PRO A 32 9.70 3.98 5.50
C PRO A 32 10.95 3.09 5.42
N THR A 33 11.61 2.89 6.56
CA THR A 33 12.84 2.09 6.64
C THR A 33 12.56 0.62 6.94
N THR A 34 11.38 0.32 7.49
CA THR A 34 10.97 -1.05 7.81
C THR A 34 9.59 -1.34 7.24
N PHE A 35 9.27 -2.62 7.10
CA PHE A 35 7.94 -3.04 6.67
C PHE A 35 6.86 -2.61 7.68
N ASP A 36 7.15 -2.67 8.98
CA ASP A 36 6.21 -2.24 10.02
C ASP A 36 5.88 -0.75 9.92
N GLN A 37 6.88 0.09 9.62
CA GLN A 37 6.65 1.51 9.37
C GLN A 37 5.74 1.73 8.15
N PHE A 38 5.96 0.98 7.08
CA PHE A 38 5.10 1.04 5.91
C PHE A 38 3.65 0.68 6.24
N LYS A 39 3.44 -0.43 6.96
CA LYS A 39 2.10 -0.85 7.38
C LYS A 39 1.42 0.20 8.25
N LYS A 40 2.16 0.79 9.16
CA LYS A 40 1.64 1.84 10.04
C LYS A 40 1.17 3.04 9.26
N VAL A 41 1.93 3.48 8.27
CA VAL A 41 1.54 4.62 7.42
C VAL A 41 0.24 4.29 6.66
N ILE A 42 0.13 3.10 6.10
CA ILE A 42 -1.09 2.68 5.41
C ILE A 42 -2.29 2.67 6.39
N ALA A 43 -2.10 2.16 7.60
CA ALA A 43 -3.16 2.13 8.61
C ALA A 43 -3.55 3.54 9.10
N ASP A 44 -2.60 4.47 9.12
CA ASP A 44 -2.87 5.86 9.49
C ASP A 44 -3.62 6.64 8.40
N LEU A 45 -3.42 6.27 7.13
CA LEU A 45 -3.98 6.99 5.98
C LEU A 45 -5.31 6.42 5.49
N TYR A 46 -5.57 5.14 5.69
CA TYR A 46 -6.73 4.47 5.13
C TYR A 46 -7.56 3.77 6.20
N THR A 47 -8.85 3.67 5.93
CA THR A 47 -9.77 2.86 6.74
C THR A 47 -10.55 1.92 5.83
N VAL A 48 -10.97 0.79 6.37
CA VAL A 48 -11.80 -0.18 5.69
C VAL A 48 -13.23 -0.05 6.20
N GLN A 49 -14.17 0.05 5.29
CA GLN A 49 -15.59 0.11 5.63
C GLN A 49 -16.40 -0.84 4.77
N LYS A 50 -17.57 -1.23 5.28
CA LYS A 50 -18.54 -2.00 4.51
C LYS A 50 -19.37 -1.07 3.63
N ALA A 51 -19.56 -1.46 2.39
CA ALA A 51 -20.44 -0.78 1.45
C ALA A 51 -21.39 -1.78 0.80
N VAL A 52 -22.54 -1.32 0.37
CA VAL A 52 -23.51 -2.13 -0.36
C VAL A 52 -23.59 -1.61 -1.78
N HIS A 53 -23.18 -2.45 -2.74
CA HIS A 53 -23.31 -2.16 -4.15
C HIS A 53 -24.62 -2.76 -4.66
N LYS A 54 -25.53 -1.91 -5.15
CA LYS A 54 -26.82 -2.34 -5.69
C LYS A 54 -26.71 -2.52 -7.20
N THR A 55 -27.10 -3.69 -7.67
CA THR A 55 -27.07 -4.04 -9.08
C THR A 55 -28.41 -4.63 -9.49
N LYS A 56 -28.91 -4.24 -10.65
CA LYS A 56 -30.10 -4.86 -11.26
C LYS A 56 -29.70 -5.85 -12.32
N ILE A 57 -30.22 -7.07 -12.21
CA ILE A 57 -30.10 -8.08 -13.26
C ILE A 57 -31.52 -8.41 -13.72
N GLY A 58 -31.90 -7.89 -14.88
CA GLY A 58 -33.29 -7.91 -15.32
C GLY A 58 -34.18 -7.09 -14.38
N ASN A 59 -35.17 -7.72 -13.75
CA ASN A 59 -36.04 -7.10 -12.75
C ASN A 59 -35.66 -7.47 -11.31
N ILE A 60 -34.51 -8.12 -11.12
CA ILE A 60 -34.06 -8.59 -9.81
C ILE A 60 -33.04 -7.60 -9.25
N ASP A 61 -33.31 -7.09 -8.05
CA ASP A 61 -32.36 -6.26 -7.31
C ASP A 61 -31.40 -7.15 -6.54
N ILE A 62 -30.11 -6.95 -6.75
CA ILE A 62 -29.05 -7.70 -6.07
C ILE A 62 -28.22 -6.71 -5.25
N ASP A 63 -28.14 -6.96 -3.93
CA ASP A 63 -27.28 -6.21 -3.01
C ASP A 63 -26.03 -7.03 -2.77
N GLN A 64 -24.86 -6.43 -3.07
CA GLN A 64 -23.57 -7.05 -2.84
C GLN A 64 -22.84 -6.28 -1.75
N GLU A 65 -22.57 -6.94 -0.64
CA GLU A 65 -21.78 -6.38 0.44
C GLU A 65 -20.29 -6.51 0.10
N VAL A 66 -19.58 -5.38 0.08
CA VAL A 66 -18.14 -5.31 -0.24
C VAL A 66 -17.40 -4.54 0.84
N LEU A 67 -16.11 -4.81 0.96
CA LEU A 67 -15.22 -4.01 1.79
C LEU A 67 -14.53 -2.97 0.89
N GLU A 68 -14.61 -1.72 1.27
CA GLU A 68 -13.95 -0.62 0.59
C GLU A 68 -12.86 -0.03 1.47
N THR A 69 -11.72 0.28 0.87
CA THR A 69 -10.64 1.00 1.53
C THR A 69 -10.65 2.44 1.06
N ILE A 70 -10.83 3.35 2.00
CA ILE A 70 -10.92 4.78 1.71
C ILE A 70 -9.89 5.57 2.52
N PRO A 71 -9.37 6.68 1.99
CA PRO A 71 -8.53 7.58 2.76
C PRO A 71 -9.30 8.16 3.96
N LYS A 72 -8.63 8.24 5.10
CA LYS A 72 -9.21 8.79 6.32
C LYS A 72 -9.45 10.29 6.23
N ASN A 73 -10.46 10.76 6.93
CA ASN A 73 -10.77 12.20 7.10
C ASN A 73 -11.03 12.92 5.78
N GLY A 74 -11.49 12.23 4.75
CA GLY A 74 -11.75 12.83 3.46
C GLY A 74 -10.49 13.29 2.71
N THR A 75 -9.32 12.82 3.10
CA THR A 75 -8.05 13.13 2.42
C THR A 75 -8.10 12.63 0.98
N GLN A 76 -7.78 13.51 0.04
CA GLN A 76 -7.76 13.13 -1.37
C GLN A 76 -6.43 12.45 -1.69
N ILE A 77 -6.47 11.17 -2.07
CA ILE A 77 -5.32 10.42 -2.59
C ILE A 77 -5.79 9.76 -3.87
N ASP A 78 -5.38 10.32 -5.01
CA ASP A 78 -5.82 9.84 -6.32
C ASP A 78 -5.00 8.67 -6.81
N ALA A 79 -3.71 8.63 -6.44
CA ALA A 79 -2.81 7.56 -6.83
C ALA A 79 -1.76 7.32 -5.77
N LEU A 80 -1.34 6.06 -5.66
CA LEU A 80 -0.25 5.65 -4.78
C LEU A 80 0.90 5.12 -5.65
N ILE A 81 2.09 5.68 -5.41
CA ILE A 81 3.30 5.27 -6.12
C ILE A 81 4.19 4.52 -5.15
N LEU A 82 4.53 3.30 -5.49
CA LEU A 82 5.40 2.45 -4.68
C LEU A 82 6.69 2.18 -5.46
N ASP A 83 7.78 2.77 -5.00
CA ASP A 83 9.08 2.65 -5.67
C ASP A 83 10.11 2.05 -4.68
N THR A 84 10.29 0.72 -4.64
CA THR A 84 9.67 -0.29 -5.51
C THR A 84 9.03 -1.38 -4.64
N PHE A 85 8.18 -2.22 -5.25
CA PHE A 85 7.61 -3.39 -4.56
C PHE A 85 8.69 -4.39 -4.16
N SER A 86 9.72 -4.56 -5.00
CA SER A 86 10.86 -5.43 -4.68
C SER A 86 11.58 -5.01 -3.42
N GLU A 87 11.78 -3.72 -3.21
CA GLU A 87 12.44 -3.21 -2.00
C GLU A 87 11.56 -3.36 -0.77
N LEU A 88 10.25 -3.19 -0.92
CA LEU A 88 9.29 -3.48 0.15
C LEU A 88 9.32 -4.95 0.54
N SER A 89 9.37 -5.84 -0.44
CA SER A 89 9.52 -7.28 -0.24
C SER A 89 10.77 -7.62 0.58
N LYS A 90 11.91 -7.02 0.24
CA LYS A 90 13.16 -7.20 0.99
C LYS A 90 13.04 -6.71 2.44
N LYS A 91 12.38 -5.60 2.67
CA LYS A 91 12.16 -5.08 4.03
C LYS A 91 11.29 -6.03 4.85
N TYR A 92 10.27 -6.60 4.25
CA TYR A 92 9.46 -7.60 4.93
C TYR A 92 10.26 -8.88 5.21
N GLN A 93 11.04 -9.34 4.25
CA GLN A 93 11.92 -10.50 4.43
C GLN A 93 12.88 -10.30 5.60
N ARG A 94 13.49 -9.12 5.73
CA ARG A 94 14.38 -8.80 6.85
C ARG A 94 13.67 -8.86 8.20
N SER A 95 12.39 -8.54 8.26
CA SER A 95 11.61 -8.62 9.49
C SER A 95 11.35 -10.06 9.95
N LEU A 96 11.46 -11.04 9.06
CA LEU A 96 11.24 -12.46 9.34
C LEU A 96 12.54 -13.22 9.63
N VAL A 97 13.70 -12.61 9.44
CA VAL A 97 15.00 -13.23 9.65
C VAL A 97 15.23 -13.44 11.14
N ASP A 98 15.71 -14.64 11.52
CA ASP A 98 16.04 -14.96 12.90
C ASP A 98 17.40 -14.39 13.33
N LYS A 99 17.80 -14.68 14.59
CA LYS A 99 19.07 -14.17 15.15
C LYS A 99 20.30 -14.70 14.40
N THR A 100 20.19 -15.78 13.65
CA THR A 100 21.30 -16.36 12.88
C THR A 100 21.36 -15.81 11.46
N GLY A 101 20.45 -14.93 11.09
CA GLY A 101 20.36 -14.35 9.76
C GLY A 101 19.64 -15.25 8.75
N LYS A 102 18.93 -16.27 9.23
CA LYS A 102 18.22 -17.23 8.37
C LYS A 102 16.71 -17.17 8.58
N MET A 103 15.96 -17.35 7.49
CA MET A 103 14.52 -17.53 7.54
C MET A 103 14.18 -19.01 7.76
N LYS A 104 13.17 -19.26 8.62
CA LYS A 104 12.60 -20.58 8.78
C LYS A 104 11.72 -20.92 7.58
N MET A 105 11.52 -22.21 7.31
CA MET A 105 10.65 -22.65 6.21
C MET A 105 9.24 -22.07 6.30
N GLN A 106 8.69 -21.96 7.50
CA GLN A 106 7.38 -21.34 7.76
C GLN A 106 7.34 -19.86 7.39
N ASP A 107 8.45 -19.15 7.53
CA ASP A 107 8.56 -17.73 7.24
C ASP A 107 8.51 -17.43 5.74
N TRP A 108 9.00 -18.34 4.90
CA TRP A 108 8.86 -18.22 3.45
C TRP A 108 7.40 -18.26 3.01
N GLY A 109 6.59 -19.13 3.62
CA GLY A 109 5.15 -19.16 3.37
C GLY A 109 4.46 -17.88 3.82
N LYS A 110 4.81 -17.37 5.00
CA LYS A 110 4.33 -16.07 5.50
C LYS A 110 4.68 -14.93 4.56
N LEU A 111 5.93 -14.87 4.12
CA LEU A 111 6.41 -13.85 3.20
C LEU A 111 5.57 -13.83 1.93
N LYS A 112 5.41 -14.99 1.30
CA LYS A 112 4.63 -15.10 0.08
C LYS A 112 3.18 -14.67 0.30
N ASN A 113 2.52 -15.18 1.32
CA ASN A 113 1.12 -14.88 1.59
C ASN A 113 0.90 -13.40 1.89
N THR A 114 1.76 -12.79 2.71
CA THR A 114 1.64 -11.38 3.05
C THR A 114 1.86 -10.49 1.84
N LEU A 115 2.84 -10.81 0.99
CA LEU A 115 3.11 -10.03 -0.21
C LEU A 115 1.99 -10.18 -1.24
N ASP A 116 1.43 -11.38 -1.40
CA ASP A 116 0.28 -11.61 -2.26
C ASP A 116 -0.94 -10.82 -1.79
N MET A 117 -1.21 -10.83 -0.49
CA MET A 117 -2.31 -10.05 0.10
C MET A 117 -2.09 -8.55 -0.05
N LEU A 118 -0.87 -8.06 0.14
CA LEU A 118 -0.54 -6.65 -0.03
C LEU A 118 -0.71 -6.22 -1.48
N LEU A 119 -0.23 -7.02 -2.43
CA LEU A 119 -0.36 -6.74 -3.84
C LEU A 119 -1.84 -6.71 -4.26
N GLU A 120 -2.62 -7.67 -3.80
CA GLU A 120 -4.07 -7.71 -4.02
C GLU A 120 -4.74 -6.47 -3.44
N PHE A 121 -4.41 -6.08 -2.23
CA PHE A 121 -4.91 -4.86 -1.59
C PHE A 121 -4.62 -3.61 -2.43
N ILE A 122 -3.39 -3.47 -2.90
CA ILE A 122 -3.00 -2.32 -3.72
C ILE A 122 -3.76 -2.31 -5.04
N GLN A 123 -3.92 -3.45 -5.69
CA GLN A 123 -4.57 -3.55 -7.00
C GLN A 123 -6.08 -3.37 -6.93
N GLU A 124 -6.73 -3.88 -5.89
CA GLU A 124 -8.19 -3.87 -5.78
C GLU A 124 -8.74 -2.64 -5.06
N TYR A 125 -8.04 -2.12 -4.07
CA TYR A 125 -8.58 -1.11 -3.16
C TYR A 125 -7.89 0.24 -3.26
N LEU A 126 -6.65 0.29 -3.74
CA LEU A 126 -5.91 1.54 -3.89
C LEU A 126 -5.75 1.89 -5.37
N VAL A 127 -5.83 3.18 -5.67
CA VAL A 127 -5.52 3.71 -7.01
C VAL A 127 -4.05 4.09 -7.04
N TYR A 128 -3.33 3.54 -8.02
CA TYR A 128 -1.88 3.82 -8.18
C TYR A 128 -1.50 4.01 -9.63
#